data_ea513350d18e31182eaccf1c913f837d
#
_entry.id   ea513350d18e31182eaccf1c913f837d
#
_cell.length_a   1.000
_cell.length_b   1.000
_cell.length_c   1.000
_cell.angle_alpha   90.00
_cell.angle_beta   90.00
_cell.angle_gamma   90.00
#
_symmetry.space_group_name_H-M   'P 1'
#
loop_
_entity.id
_entity.type
_entity.pdbx_description
1 polymer ?
#
loop_
_entity_poly.entity_id
_entity_poly.type
_entity_poly.pdbx_seq_one_letter_code
_entity_poly.pdbx_strand_id
1 'polypeptide(L)'
;MQPGPQQAEPTPKDFFEQAKKLMAVGDVFEASKRAGKLRAHFPEEPPILAIHGYALAKLGAHEAAISDMRASSRLTLQSLEDGDEENPARPRIVDQYIRLQSEIGRSLTALGEYSDAEEEIEQALEMDPDRADAVCAKAELYSAMGNRDDAIGLIDDAMSRKLDEIPLQVSLAGILCNDAKGDNARMKACADRLNELGSEAGLIAGELMGILRARGRLCDRLGEYDNAFNAFRRAAKFRRGGFNPEMHAKITSKLIENWTADGIDSLIRPEGDAKGHRVMLTGSVHSGMPEVEAILERLPNTVVIGPIESLGMICASAMNPAKGVLRAVVPTPIGHRGDQLGKVAGMYCQQCDAAAKMRGMRTVDTHPHNVTLMGCAAAAMRGVVIINCRRDPIEHALALYCDEMAGNHPYAGDLLATASFVRDTDRLMDHWTSVLNDERIGAKVINVQYEQVLHDPKSVLSQFGDALGVEVSDELAAGLEATEARGPGSHPSEYGTAFKQLTAFFSD
;
A
#
# COMPACT_ATOMS: atom_id res chain seq x y z
N MET A 1 -4.71 -52.15 5.38
CA MET A 1 -4.92 -50.74 4.96
C MET A 1 -3.89 -50.43 3.91
N GLN A 2 -4.27 -50.28 2.65
CA GLN A 2 -3.37 -49.81 1.59
C GLN A 2 -3.13 -48.31 1.79
N PRO A 3 -1.89 -47.83 1.68
CA PRO A 3 -1.64 -46.39 1.71
C PRO A 3 -2.37 -45.73 0.53
N GLY A 4 -3.15 -44.69 0.83
CA GLY A 4 -3.79 -43.88 -0.21
C GLY A 4 -2.76 -43.25 -1.15
N PRO A 5 -3.17 -42.85 -2.37
CA PRO A 5 -2.24 -42.29 -3.33
C PRO A 5 -1.55 -41.07 -2.73
N GLN A 6 -0.23 -41.16 -2.59
CA GLN A 6 0.61 -40.01 -2.28
C GLN A 6 0.37 -38.96 -3.39
N GLN A 7 -0.20 -37.83 -3.04
CA GLN A 7 -0.25 -36.67 -3.93
C GLN A 7 1.21 -36.35 -4.30
N ALA A 8 1.53 -36.40 -5.57
CA ALA A 8 2.83 -36.01 -6.06
C ALA A 8 3.11 -34.57 -5.61
N GLU A 9 4.34 -34.31 -5.15
CA GLU A 9 4.74 -32.96 -4.79
C GLU A 9 4.59 -32.04 -6.03
N PRO A 10 3.97 -30.84 -5.85
CA PRO A 10 3.72 -29.94 -6.97
C PRO A 10 5.03 -29.54 -7.66
N THR A 11 5.06 -29.62 -8.98
CA THR A 11 6.21 -29.24 -9.80
C THR A 11 6.37 -27.71 -9.88
N PRO A 12 7.55 -27.20 -10.27
CA PRO A 12 7.74 -25.76 -10.53
C PRO A 12 6.71 -25.18 -11.50
N LYS A 13 6.31 -25.93 -12.50
CA LYS A 13 5.25 -25.56 -13.45
C LYS A 13 3.89 -25.41 -12.77
N ASP A 14 3.56 -26.31 -11.85
CA ASP A 14 2.30 -26.24 -11.10
C ASP A 14 2.25 -24.99 -10.20
N PHE A 15 3.35 -24.63 -9.54
CA PHE A 15 3.46 -23.42 -8.76
C PHE A 15 3.35 -22.14 -9.60
N PHE A 16 3.98 -22.14 -10.78
CA PHE A 16 3.87 -21.01 -11.72
C PHE A 16 2.45 -20.81 -12.21
N GLU A 17 1.78 -21.87 -12.67
CA GLU A 17 0.38 -21.82 -13.09
C GLU A 17 -0.57 -21.41 -11.95
N GLN A 18 -0.26 -21.82 -10.72
CA GLN A 18 -0.99 -21.38 -9.54
C GLN A 18 -0.78 -19.88 -9.27
N ALA A 19 0.45 -19.37 -9.32
CA ALA A 19 0.73 -17.94 -9.13
C ALA A 19 0.02 -17.10 -10.21
N LYS A 20 0.04 -17.54 -11.45
CA LYS A 20 -0.67 -16.91 -12.57
C LYS A 20 -2.19 -16.87 -12.36
N LYS A 21 -2.79 -17.98 -11.88
CA LYS A 21 -4.22 -18.03 -11.53
C LYS A 21 -4.56 -17.08 -10.37
N LEU A 22 -3.68 -16.98 -9.36
CA LEU A 22 -3.87 -16.08 -8.23
C LEU A 22 -3.82 -14.62 -8.68
N MET A 23 -2.87 -14.25 -9.57
CA MET A 23 -2.85 -12.91 -10.20
C MET A 23 -4.15 -12.61 -10.94
N ALA A 24 -4.64 -13.55 -11.75
CA ALA A 24 -5.86 -13.38 -12.53
C ALA A 24 -7.13 -13.20 -11.67
N VAL A 25 -7.14 -13.73 -10.44
CA VAL A 25 -8.27 -13.57 -9.50
C VAL A 25 -8.03 -12.47 -8.46
N GLY A 26 -6.92 -11.72 -8.56
CA GLY A 26 -6.60 -10.60 -7.68
C GLY A 26 -6.01 -10.98 -6.31
N ASP A 27 -5.66 -12.25 -6.08
CA ASP A 27 -4.93 -12.66 -4.86
C ASP A 27 -3.43 -12.46 -5.03
N VAL A 28 -3.05 -11.18 -5.13
CA VAL A 28 -1.70 -10.73 -5.47
C VAL A 28 -0.68 -11.12 -4.39
N PHE A 29 -1.08 -11.09 -3.13
CA PHE A 29 -0.19 -11.43 -2.01
C PHE A 29 0.25 -12.90 -2.04
N GLU A 30 -0.70 -13.82 -2.18
CA GLU A 30 -0.37 -15.23 -2.26
C GLU A 30 0.34 -15.56 -3.59
N ALA A 31 0.05 -14.83 -4.67
CA ALA A 31 0.78 -14.92 -5.93
C ALA A 31 2.25 -14.53 -5.76
N SER A 32 2.55 -13.37 -5.14
CA SER A 32 3.91 -12.91 -4.84
C SER A 32 4.67 -13.93 -3.98
N LYS A 33 4.05 -14.42 -2.92
CA LYS A 33 4.67 -15.42 -2.03
C LYS A 33 5.03 -16.72 -2.76
N ARG A 34 4.19 -17.20 -3.67
CA ARG A 34 4.47 -18.41 -4.48
C ARG A 34 5.53 -18.15 -5.53
N ALA A 35 5.44 -17.04 -6.24
CA ALA A 35 6.44 -16.64 -7.23
C ALA A 35 7.80 -16.40 -6.55
N GLY A 36 7.86 -15.76 -5.38
CA GLY A 36 9.08 -15.56 -4.61
C GLY A 36 9.78 -16.86 -4.19
N LYS A 37 9.01 -17.90 -3.82
CA LYS A 37 9.59 -19.24 -3.58
C LYS A 37 10.18 -19.84 -4.83
N LEU A 38 9.52 -19.72 -5.98
CA LEU A 38 10.04 -20.19 -7.25
C LEU A 38 11.29 -19.42 -7.67
N ARG A 39 11.29 -18.09 -7.54
CA ARG A 39 12.44 -17.22 -7.80
C ARG A 39 13.69 -17.66 -7.03
N ALA A 40 13.53 -18.06 -5.77
CA ALA A 40 14.64 -18.56 -4.95
C ALA A 40 15.29 -19.84 -5.51
N HIS A 41 14.53 -20.66 -6.23
CA HIS A 41 15.02 -21.89 -6.85
C HIS A 41 15.40 -21.73 -8.34
N PHE A 42 14.77 -20.77 -9.02
CA PHE A 42 14.92 -20.50 -10.45
C PHE A 42 15.14 -19.00 -10.68
N PRO A 43 16.30 -18.43 -10.27
CA PRO A 43 16.53 -16.99 -10.27
C PRO A 43 16.70 -16.38 -11.67
N GLU A 44 16.89 -17.18 -12.71
CA GLU A 44 17.12 -16.75 -14.10
C GLU A 44 15.98 -17.14 -15.05
N GLU A 45 14.82 -17.53 -14.53
CA GLU A 45 13.66 -17.90 -15.36
C GLU A 45 12.78 -16.66 -15.62
N PRO A 46 12.74 -16.09 -16.86
CA PRO A 46 12.06 -14.86 -17.16
C PRO A 46 10.57 -14.84 -16.76
N PRO A 47 9.77 -15.89 -17.00
CA PRO A 47 8.36 -15.87 -16.60
C PRO A 47 8.16 -15.81 -15.08
N ILE A 48 9.06 -16.40 -14.29
CA ILE A 48 9.00 -16.40 -12.83
C ILE A 48 9.34 -15.01 -12.29
N LEU A 49 10.41 -14.40 -12.81
CA LEU A 49 10.80 -13.04 -12.49
C LEU A 49 9.71 -12.04 -12.86
N ALA A 50 9.11 -12.18 -14.06
CA ALA A 50 8.00 -11.32 -14.50
C ALA A 50 6.81 -11.39 -13.54
N ILE A 51 6.31 -12.59 -13.25
CA ILE A 51 5.11 -12.73 -12.39
C ILE A 51 5.38 -12.26 -10.96
N HIS A 52 6.59 -12.48 -10.44
CA HIS A 52 6.98 -11.98 -9.12
C HIS A 52 7.08 -10.45 -9.12
N GLY A 53 7.73 -9.85 -10.13
CA GLY A 53 7.81 -8.40 -10.30
C GLY A 53 6.44 -7.74 -10.45
N TYR A 54 5.55 -8.29 -11.28
CA TYR A 54 4.17 -7.78 -11.38
C TYR A 54 3.40 -7.85 -10.06
N ALA A 55 3.56 -8.94 -9.33
CA ALA A 55 2.92 -9.07 -8.03
C ALA A 55 3.48 -8.07 -7.02
N LEU A 56 4.79 -7.84 -6.98
CA LEU A 56 5.44 -6.84 -6.14
C LEU A 56 4.99 -5.41 -6.49
N ALA A 57 4.90 -5.07 -7.79
CA ALA A 57 4.41 -3.76 -8.23
C ALA A 57 2.97 -3.51 -7.75
N LYS A 58 2.09 -4.50 -7.88
CA LYS A 58 0.71 -4.42 -7.36
C LYS A 58 0.63 -4.35 -5.84
N LEU A 59 1.65 -4.80 -5.13
CA LEU A 59 1.78 -4.67 -3.67
C LEU A 59 2.44 -3.35 -3.25
N GLY A 60 2.84 -2.49 -4.21
CA GLY A 60 3.52 -1.23 -3.95
C GLY A 60 5.03 -1.35 -3.67
N ALA A 61 5.60 -2.55 -3.76
CA ALA A 61 7.03 -2.80 -3.58
C ALA A 61 7.82 -2.51 -4.88
N HIS A 62 7.75 -1.24 -5.34
CA HIS A 62 8.22 -0.83 -6.67
C HIS A 62 9.71 -1.08 -6.91
N GLU A 63 10.60 -0.79 -5.96
CA GLU A 63 12.03 -1.03 -6.12
C GLU A 63 12.36 -2.52 -6.35
N ALA A 64 11.76 -3.39 -5.55
CA ALA A 64 11.94 -4.84 -5.69
C ALA A 64 11.30 -5.36 -6.99
N ALA A 65 10.15 -4.80 -7.37
CA ALA A 65 9.45 -5.09 -8.62
C ALA A 65 10.32 -4.76 -9.83
N ILE A 66 10.89 -3.55 -9.88
CA ILE A 66 11.78 -3.09 -10.95
C ILE A 66 12.99 -4.01 -11.09
N SER A 67 13.61 -4.41 -9.97
CA SER A 67 14.75 -5.33 -9.98
C SER A 67 14.43 -6.64 -10.69
N ASP A 68 13.31 -7.28 -10.38
CA ASP A 68 12.91 -8.55 -10.99
C ASP A 68 12.43 -8.38 -12.42
N MET A 69 11.67 -7.33 -12.71
CA MET A 69 11.18 -7.06 -14.05
C MET A 69 12.32 -6.69 -15.02
N ARG A 70 13.31 -5.90 -14.59
CA ARG A 70 14.52 -5.61 -15.39
C ARG A 70 15.34 -6.88 -15.64
N ALA A 71 15.48 -7.77 -14.66
CA ALA A 71 16.15 -9.05 -14.87
C ALA A 71 15.40 -9.92 -15.90
N SER A 72 14.06 -9.99 -15.79
CA SER A 72 13.22 -10.68 -16.77
C SER A 72 13.30 -10.05 -18.16
N SER A 73 13.22 -8.73 -18.26
CA SER A 73 13.28 -7.97 -19.52
C SER A 73 14.58 -8.21 -20.26
N ARG A 74 15.71 -8.13 -19.57
CA ARG A 74 17.03 -8.40 -20.15
C ARG A 74 17.13 -9.81 -20.73
N LEU A 75 16.69 -10.84 -20.01
CA LEU A 75 16.70 -12.22 -20.49
C LEU A 75 15.72 -12.43 -21.66
N THR A 76 14.60 -11.74 -21.63
CA THR A 76 13.61 -11.75 -22.72
C THR A 76 14.17 -11.11 -23.97
N LEU A 77 14.83 -9.94 -23.85
CA LEU A 77 15.50 -9.27 -24.98
C LEU A 77 16.61 -10.12 -25.58
N GLN A 78 17.45 -10.71 -24.74
CA GLN A 78 18.50 -11.64 -25.20
C GLN A 78 17.89 -12.81 -26.00
N SER A 79 16.76 -13.35 -25.55
CA SER A 79 16.07 -14.42 -26.30
C SER A 79 15.51 -13.96 -27.65
N LEU A 80 15.20 -12.66 -27.80
CA LEU A 80 14.80 -12.06 -29.08
C LEU A 80 15.99 -11.84 -30.01
N GLU A 81 17.16 -11.47 -29.48
CA GLU A 81 18.38 -11.22 -30.24
C GLU A 81 19.02 -12.52 -30.71
N ASP A 82 19.10 -13.52 -29.82
CA ASP A 82 19.73 -14.83 -30.13
C ASP A 82 18.79 -15.77 -30.87
N GLY A 83 17.47 -15.47 -30.93
CA GLY A 83 16.46 -16.34 -31.50
C GLY A 83 16.27 -16.17 -33.02
N ASP A 84 15.77 -17.23 -33.66
CA ASP A 84 15.37 -17.21 -35.06
C ASP A 84 14.17 -16.27 -35.27
N GLU A 85 14.21 -15.44 -36.33
CA GLU A 85 13.10 -14.55 -36.68
C GLU A 85 11.84 -15.29 -37.02
N GLU A 86 11.93 -16.52 -37.53
CA GLU A 86 10.80 -17.40 -37.86
C GLU A 86 10.26 -18.18 -36.65
N ASN A 87 10.80 -17.96 -35.43
CA ASN A 87 10.36 -18.66 -34.23
C ASN A 87 8.89 -18.34 -33.93
N PRO A 88 7.98 -19.34 -33.91
CA PRO A 88 6.54 -19.10 -33.65
C PRO A 88 6.25 -18.54 -32.24
N ALA A 89 7.20 -18.61 -31.32
CA ALA A 89 7.09 -18.01 -29.98
C ALA A 89 7.46 -16.51 -29.96
N ARG A 90 8.16 -15.99 -30.99
CA ARG A 90 8.66 -14.60 -31.04
C ARG A 90 7.59 -13.54 -30.73
N PRO A 91 6.35 -13.60 -31.28
CA PRO A 91 5.33 -12.61 -30.94
C PRO A 91 4.94 -12.58 -29.45
N ARG A 92 4.97 -13.73 -28.78
CA ARG A 92 4.71 -13.81 -27.32
C ARG A 92 5.87 -13.25 -26.49
N ILE A 93 7.09 -13.44 -26.96
CA ILE A 93 8.29 -12.91 -26.30
C ILE A 93 8.31 -11.39 -26.43
N VAL A 94 7.97 -10.83 -27.60
CA VAL A 94 7.81 -9.40 -27.84
C VAL A 94 6.69 -8.83 -26.94
N ASP A 95 5.53 -9.48 -26.89
CA ASP A 95 4.42 -9.08 -26.00
C ASP A 95 4.86 -9.02 -24.53
N GLN A 96 5.60 -10.01 -24.07
CA GLN A 96 6.13 -10.04 -22.71
C GLN A 96 7.14 -8.91 -22.45
N TYR A 97 8.02 -8.62 -23.40
CA TYR A 97 8.99 -7.53 -23.30
C TYR A 97 8.29 -6.17 -23.16
N ILE A 98 7.35 -5.88 -24.05
CA ILE A 98 6.56 -4.62 -24.03
C ILE A 98 5.84 -4.43 -22.69
N ARG A 99 5.18 -5.48 -22.20
CA ARG A 99 4.51 -5.45 -20.89
C ARG A 99 5.45 -5.19 -19.74
N LEU A 100 6.64 -5.81 -19.76
CA LEU A 100 7.65 -5.58 -18.73
C LEU A 100 8.12 -4.13 -18.73
N GLN A 101 8.47 -3.58 -19.89
CA GLN A 101 8.93 -2.21 -20.02
C GLN A 101 7.84 -1.20 -19.56
N SER A 102 6.59 -1.43 -19.98
CA SER A 102 5.46 -0.60 -19.55
C SER A 102 5.26 -0.61 -18.03
N GLU A 103 5.39 -1.76 -17.37
CA GLU A 103 5.19 -1.88 -15.93
C GLU A 103 6.40 -1.41 -15.12
N ILE A 104 7.62 -1.54 -15.65
CA ILE A 104 8.82 -0.90 -15.10
C ILE A 104 8.64 0.61 -15.13
N GLY A 105 8.22 1.17 -16.27
CA GLY A 105 7.93 2.59 -16.41
C GLY A 105 6.89 3.09 -15.42
N ARG A 106 5.77 2.36 -15.20
CA ARG A 106 4.79 2.70 -14.16
C ARG A 106 5.38 2.67 -12.75
N SER A 107 6.19 1.66 -12.46
CA SER A 107 6.83 1.53 -11.15
C SER A 107 7.83 2.66 -10.89
N LEU A 108 8.61 3.07 -11.90
CA LEU A 108 9.51 4.23 -11.85
C LEU A 108 8.73 5.55 -11.69
N THR A 109 7.61 5.68 -12.41
CA THR A 109 6.69 6.82 -12.27
C THR A 109 6.18 6.95 -10.83
N ALA A 110 5.80 5.83 -10.20
CA ALA A 110 5.36 5.80 -8.82
C ALA A 110 6.45 6.19 -7.81
N LEU A 111 7.74 5.96 -8.15
CA LEU A 111 8.89 6.39 -7.37
C LEU A 111 9.32 7.83 -7.66
N GLY A 112 8.72 8.51 -8.65
CA GLY A 112 9.12 9.86 -9.09
C GLY A 112 10.36 9.89 -9.99
N GLU A 113 10.85 8.75 -10.44
CA GLU A 113 12.00 8.59 -11.33
C GLU A 113 11.58 8.76 -12.80
N TYR A 114 11.09 9.96 -13.14
CA TYR A 114 10.38 10.22 -14.41
C TYR A 114 11.25 10.05 -15.66
N SER A 115 12.54 10.41 -15.60
CA SER A 115 13.46 10.27 -16.73
C SER A 115 13.68 8.80 -17.10
N ASP A 116 13.89 7.96 -16.08
CA ASP A 116 14.09 6.52 -16.26
C ASP A 116 12.79 5.85 -16.72
N ALA A 117 11.64 6.33 -16.18
CA ALA A 117 10.32 5.87 -16.59
C ALA A 117 10.06 6.11 -18.08
N GLU A 118 10.41 7.30 -18.58
CA GLU A 118 10.24 7.65 -19.99
C GLU A 118 11.09 6.74 -20.89
N GLU A 119 12.35 6.49 -20.52
CA GLU A 119 13.24 5.63 -21.29
C GLU A 119 12.69 4.20 -21.43
N GLU A 120 12.22 3.59 -20.33
CA GLU A 120 11.67 2.24 -20.36
C GLU A 120 10.36 2.16 -21.18
N ILE A 121 9.50 3.18 -21.08
CA ILE A 121 8.24 3.24 -21.84
C ILE A 121 8.52 3.46 -23.34
N GLU A 122 9.48 4.29 -23.70
CA GLU A 122 9.84 4.50 -25.12
C GLU A 122 10.36 3.20 -25.75
N GLN A 123 11.16 2.39 -25.04
CA GLN A 123 11.58 1.07 -25.53
C GLN A 123 10.38 0.16 -25.84
N ALA A 124 9.31 0.23 -25.04
CA ALA A 124 8.09 -0.52 -25.34
C ALA A 124 7.38 0.00 -26.60
N LEU A 125 7.29 1.32 -26.77
CA LEU A 125 6.65 1.97 -27.93
C LEU A 125 7.47 1.85 -29.23
N GLU A 126 8.79 1.76 -29.15
CA GLU A 126 9.65 1.45 -30.30
C GLU A 126 9.38 0.04 -30.85
N MET A 127 9.07 -0.92 -30.00
CA MET A 127 8.70 -2.28 -30.40
C MET A 127 7.29 -2.36 -30.99
N ASP A 128 6.34 -1.62 -30.43
CA ASP A 128 4.95 -1.55 -30.91
C ASP A 128 4.31 -0.21 -30.53
N PRO A 129 4.26 0.77 -31.45
CA PRO A 129 3.69 2.11 -31.19
C PRO A 129 2.18 2.08 -30.90
N ASP A 130 1.49 1.01 -31.27
CA ASP A 130 0.05 0.84 -31.11
C ASP A 130 -0.33 0.03 -29.87
N ARG A 131 0.63 -0.19 -28.98
CA ARG A 131 0.42 -0.95 -27.76
C ARG A 131 -0.29 -0.13 -26.67
N ALA A 132 -1.57 -0.45 -26.42
CA ALA A 132 -2.41 0.31 -25.51
C ALA A 132 -1.83 0.41 -24.07
N ASP A 133 -1.26 -0.66 -23.52
CA ASP A 133 -0.63 -0.64 -22.18
C ASP A 133 0.61 0.26 -22.10
N ALA A 134 1.43 0.36 -23.16
CA ALA A 134 2.57 1.28 -23.21
C ALA A 134 2.12 2.74 -23.38
N VAL A 135 1.11 2.98 -24.24
CA VAL A 135 0.48 4.32 -24.39
C VAL A 135 -0.11 4.78 -23.06
N CYS A 136 -0.84 3.91 -22.34
CA CYS A 136 -1.37 4.22 -21.02
C CYS A 136 -0.26 4.56 -20.03
N ALA A 137 0.83 3.78 -20.00
CA ALA A 137 1.96 4.05 -19.11
C ALA A 137 2.58 5.45 -19.40
N LYS A 138 2.72 5.82 -20.68
CA LYS A 138 3.21 7.16 -21.08
C LYS A 138 2.25 8.27 -20.66
N ALA A 139 0.95 8.07 -20.83
CA ALA A 139 -0.06 9.05 -20.42
C ALA A 139 -0.09 9.21 -18.88
N GLU A 140 0.05 8.11 -18.13
CA GLU A 140 0.14 8.13 -16.66
C GLU A 140 1.41 8.85 -16.20
N LEU A 141 2.56 8.65 -16.86
CA LEU A 141 3.80 9.38 -16.62
C LEU A 141 3.60 10.89 -16.84
N TYR A 142 3.05 11.30 -17.99
CA TYR A 142 2.80 12.70 -18.28
C TYR A 142 1.84 13.35 -17.28
N SER A 143 0.81 12.61 -16.86
CA SER A 143 -0.08 13.07 -15.80
C SER A 143 0.64 13.27 -14.46
N ALA A 144 1.54 12.36 -14.10
CA ALA A 144 2.35 12.45 -12.86
C ALA A 144 3.33 13.66 -12.90
N MET A 145 3.85 13.98 -14.09
CA MET A 145 4.69 15.18 -14.33
C MET A 145 3.88 16.49 -14.37
N GLY A 146 2.55 16.43 -14.28
CA GLY A 146 1.66 17.60 -14.38
C GLY A 146 1.28 17.98 -15.82
N ASN A 147 1.73 17.25 -16.84
CA ASN A 147 1.47 17.49 -18.26
C ASN A 147 0.15 16.82 -18.67
N ARG A 148 -0.94 17.27 -18.06
CA ARG A 148 -2.26 16.62 -18.18
C ARG A 148 -2.83 16.63 -19.61
N ASP A 149 -2.72 17.76 -20.29
CA ASP A 149 -3.29 17.90 -21.63
C ASP A 149 -2.62 16.98 -22.64
N ASP A 150 -1.29 16.81 -22.52
CA ASP A 150 -0.53 15.88 -23.33
C ASP A 150 -0.91 14.43 -22.99
N ALA A 151 -1.09 14.10 -21.70
CA ALA A 151 -1.55 12.78 -21.27
C ALA A 151 -2.91 12.42 -21.87
N ILE A 152 -3.86 13.36 -21.84
CA ILE A 152 -5.19 13.17 -22.43
C ILE A 152 -5.09 13.06 -23.94
N GLY A 153 -4.26 13.90 -24.60
CA GLY A 153 -4.02 13.88 -26.04
C GLY A 153 -3.52 12.52 -26.54
N LEU A 154 -2.59 11.90 -25.78
CA LEU A 154 -2.10 10.54 -26.09
C LEU A 154 -3.23 9.50 -26.06
N ILE A 155 -4.10 9.54 -25.05
CA ILE A 155 -5.23 8.61 -24.94
C ILE A 155 -6.25 8.83 -26.08
N ASP A 156 -6.56 10.10 -26.42
CA ASP A 156 -7.49 10.42 -27.51
C ASP A 156 -6.97 9.96 -28.87
N ASP A 157 -5.69 10.16 -29.15
CA ASP A 157 -5.04 9.67 -30.37
C ASP A 157 -5.10 8.15 -30.44
N ALA A 158 -4.77 7.45 -29.35
CA ALA A 158 -4.85 5.99 -29.27
C ALA A 158 -6.29 5.46 -29.52
N MET A 159 -7.30 6.12 -28.92
CA MET A 159 -8.71 5.78 -29.17
C MET A 159 -9.09 6.00 -30.64
N SER A 160 -8.58 7.09 -31.28
CA SER A 160 -8.84 7.36 -32.70
C SER A 160 -8.29 6.26 -33.60
N ARG A 161 -7.16 5.65 -33.22
CA ARG A 161 -6.53 4.50 -33.88
C ARG A 161 -7.20 3.16 -33.58
N LYS A 162 -8.23 3.15 -32.71
CA LYS A 162 -8.99 1.97 -32.28
C LYS A 162 -8.14 0.92 -31.56
N LEU A 163 -7.22 1.36 -30.72
CA LEU A 163 -6.49 0.48 -29.82
C LEU A 163 -7.42 -0.10 -28.75
N ASP A 164 -6.91 -1.04 -27.93
CA ASP A 164 -7.70 -1.65 -26.86
C ASP A 164 -8.32 -0.60 -25.93
N GLU A 165 -9.63 -0.48 -25.95
CA GLU A 165 -10.36 0.61 -25.33
C GLU A 165 -10.42 0.51 -23.81
N ILE A 166 -10.45 -0.71 -23.25
CA ILE A 166 -10.60 -0.89 -21.79
C ILE A 166 -9.45 -0.24 -21.02
N PRO A 167 -8.16 -0.55 -21.29
CA PRO A 167 -7.06 0.10 -20.58
C PRO A 167 -7.02 1.60 -20.81
N LEU A 168 -7.35 2.08 -22.03
CA LEU A 168 -7.38 3.50 -22.35
C LEU A 168 -8.44 4.25 -21.53
N GLN A 169 -9.66 3.74 -21.42
CA GLN A 169 -10.73 4.36 -20.63
C GLN A 169 -10.44 4.31 -19.12
N VAL A 170 -9.82 3.25 -18.63
CA VAL A 170 -9.42 3.12 -17.22
C VAL A 170 -8.29 4.11 -16.88
N SER A 171 -7.29 4.26 -17.77
CA SER A 171 -6.20 5.23 -17.61
C SER A 171 -6.73 6.67 -17.68
N LEU A 172 -7.59 6.98 -18.66
CA LEU A 172 -8.26 8.28 -18.78
C LEU A 172 -9.02 8.64 -17.50
N ALA A 173 -9.76 7.70 -16.94
CA ALA A 173 -10.49 7.92 -15.69
C ALA A 173 -9.54 8.28 -14.53
N GLY A 174 -8.37 7.63 -14.43
CA GLY A 174 -7.33 7.97 -13.47
C GLY A 174 -6.83 9.40 -13.63
N ILE A 175 -6.48 9.78 -14.86
CA ILE A 175 -6.00 11.13 -15.20
C ILE A 175 -7.06 12.20 -14.89
N LEU A 176 -8.33 11.95 -15.24
CA LEU A 176 -9.43 12.88 -14.98
C LEU A 176 -9.74 13.03 -13.48
N CYS A 177 -9.67 11.95 -12.71
CA CYS A 177 -9.90 12.00 -11.26
C CYS A 177 -8.81 12.76 -10.50
N ASN A 178 -7.59 12.79 -10.99
CA ASN A 178 -6.47 13.50 -10.36
C ASN A 178 -6.46 15.01 -10.65
N ASP A 179 -7.33 15.48 -11.56
CA ASP A 179 -7.42 16.90 -11.90
C ASP A 179 -8.20 17.69 -10.84
N ALA A 180 -7.56 18.76 -10.33
CA ALA A 180 -8.19 19.66 -9.37
C ALA A 180 -9.32 20.50 -9.99
N LYS A 181 -9.21 20.84 -11.28
CA LYS A 181 -10.17 21.73 -11.97
C LYS A 181 -11.41 20.98 -12.48
N GLY A 182 -11.25 19.68 -12.77
CA GLY A 182 -12.32 18.79 -13.22
C GLY A 182 -12.97 19.20 -14.56
N ASP A 183 -12.98 18.28 -15.52
CA ASP A 183 -13.85 18.39 -16.70
C ASP A 183 -15.06 17.47 -16.50
N ASN A 184 -16.13 18.00 -15.93
CA ASN A 184 -17.31 17.22 -15.59
C ASN A 184 -17.96 16.56 -16.83
N ALA A 185 -17.94 17.23 -17.99
CA ALA A 185 -18.51 16.66 -19.21
C ALA A 185 -17.70 15.45 -19.69
N ARG A 186 -16.38 15.55 -19.65
CA ARG A 186 -15.48 14.48 -20.04
C ARG A 186 -15.49 13.33 -19.02
N MET A 187 -15.50 13.64 -17.72
CA MET A 187 -15.67 12.63 -16.66
C MET A 187 -16.97 11.87 -16.84
N LYS A 188 -18.08 12.55 -17.15
CA LYS A 188 -19.37 11.91 -17.39
C LYS A 188 -19.33 11.00 -18.60
N ALA A 189 -18.81 11.47 -19.73
CA ALA A 189 -18.68 10.66 -20.95
C ALA A 189 -17.82 9.39 -20.70
N CYS A 190 -16.70 9.52 -20.01
CA CYS A 190 -15.84 8.38 -19.62
C CYS A 190 -16.59 7.41 -18.69
N ALA A 191 -17.31 7.90 -17.66
CA ALA A 191 -18.08 7.07 -16.74
C ALA A 191 -19.20 6.28 -17.45
N ASP A 192 -19.91 6.92 -18.39
CA ASP A 192 -20.95 6.29 -19.18
C ASP A 192 -20.35 5.21 -20.10
N ARG A 193 -19.23 5.50 -20.77
CA ARG A 193 -18.54 4.51 -21.60
C ARG A 193 -18.02 3.31 -20.80
N LEU A 194 -17.42 3.54 -19.61
CA LEU A 194 -17.03 2.47 -18.72
C LEU A 194 -18.21 1.61 -18.24
N ASN A 195 -19.42 2.23 -18.10
CA ASN A 195 -20.62 1.48 -17.77
C ASN A 195 -21.08 0.55 -18.91
N GLU A 196 -20.96 0.99 -20.16
CA GLU A 196 -21.23 0.17 -21.35
C GLU A 196 -20.25 -1.00 -21.42
N LEU A 197 -18.93 -0.71 -21.39
CA LEU A 197 -17.85 -1.72 -21.41
C LEU A 197 -18.02 -2.75 -20.28
N GLY A 198 -18.34 -2.30 -19.06
CA GLY A 198 -18.57 -3.18 -17.90
C GLY A 198 -19.84 -4.06 -18.00
N SER A 199 -20.61 -3.90 -19.06
CA SER A 199 -21.81 -4.70 -19.38
C SER A 199 -21.57 -5.71 -20.49
N GLU A 200 -20.40 -5.67 -21.13
CA GLU A 200 -20.05 -6.59 -22.21
C GLU A 200 -19.81 -8.02 -21.70
N ALA A 201 -20.10 -9.00 -22.55
CA ALA A 201 -19.83 -10.40 -22.23
C ALA A 201 -18.36 -10.75 -22.51
N GLY A 202 -17.81 -11.61 -21.69
CA GLY A 202 -16.45 -12.15 -21.92
C GLY A 202 -15.33 -11.45 -21.16
N LEU A 203 -15.64 -10.38 -20.40
CA LEU A 203 -14.64 -9.72 -19.55
C LEU A 203 -14.06 -10.66 -18.49
N ILE A 204 -12.75 -10.61 -18.31
CA ILE A 204 -12.11 -11.28 -17.16
C ILE A 204 -12.33 -10.47 -15.88
N ALA A 205 -12.24 -11.15 -14.73
CA ALA A 205 -12.53 -10.53 -13.44
C ALA A 205 -11.68 -9.27 -13.15
N GLY A 206 -10.40 -9.26 -13.59
CA GLY A 206 -9.50 -8.13 -13.43
C GLY A 206 -9.94 -6.90 -14.24
N GLU A 207 -10.33 -7.07 -15.50
CA GLU A 207 -10.86 -6.00 -16.36
C GLU A 207 -12.12 -5.40 -15.76
N LEU A 208 -13.09 -6.25 -15.42
CA LEU A 208 -14.35 -5.78 -14.84
C LEU A 208 -14.12 -5.05 -13.50
N MET A 209 -13.21 -5.52 -12.67
CA MET A 209 -12.86 -4.83 -11.42
C MET A 209 -12.24 -3.46 -11.69
N GLY A 210 -11.31 -3.34 -12.66
CA GLY A 210 -10.71 -2.08 -13.08
C GLY A 210 -11.74 -1.09 -13.60
N ILE A 211 -12.62 -1.53 -14.51
CA ILE A 211 -13.73 -0.73 -15.06
C ILE A 211 -14.64 -0.20 -13.93
N LEU A 212 -15.07 -1.09 -13.03
CA LEU A 212 -15.98 -0.72 -11.94
C LEU A 212 -15.36 0.31 -10.98
N ARG A 213 -14.08 0.18 -10.65
CA ARG A 213 -13.37 1.13 -9.79
C ARG A 213 -13.16 2.48 -10.47
N ALA A 214 -12.70 2.47 -11.73
CA ALA A 214 -12.52 3.68 -12.50
C ALA A 214 -13.84 4.47 -12.61
N ARG A 215 -14.93 3.76 -12.94
CA ARG A 215 -16.27 4.35 -12.97
C ARG A 215 -16.71 4.87 -11.61
N GLY A 216 -16.46 4.10 -10.53
CA GLY A 216 -16.81 4.50 -9.16
C GLY A 216 -16.15 5.82 -8.78
N ARG A 217 -14.85 5.99 -9.05
CA ARG A 217 -14.11 7.23 -8.79
C ARG A 217 -14.64 8.42 -9.61
N LEU A 218 -14.94 8.21 -10.89
CA LEU A 218 -15.54 9.27 -11.71
C LEU A 218 -16.91 9.70 -11.18
N CYS A 219 -17.78 8.74 -10.83
CA CYS A 219 -19.10 9.03 -10.25
C CYS A 219 -18.98 9.77 -8.91
N ASP A 220 -18.02 9.40 -8.05
CA ASP A 220 -17.72 10.11 -6.79
C ASP A 220 -17.34 11.57 -7.07
N ARG A 221 -16.41 11.81 -7.99
CA ARG A 221 -15.98 13.16 -8.40
C ARG A 221 -17.11 14.00 -9.01
N LEU A 222 -18.09 13.35 -9.65
CA LEU A 222 -19.27 13.99 -10.23
C LEU A 222 -20.40 14.24 -9.22
N GLY A 223 -20.27 13.79 -7.95
CA GLY A 223 -21.32 13.83 -6.95
C GLY A 223 -22.44 12.80 -7.16
N GLU A 224 -22.21 11.80 -8.03
CA GLU A 224 -23.16 10.71 -8.30
C GLU A 224 -22.94 9.55 -7.29
N TYR A 225 -23.05 9.82 -6.00
CA TYR A 225 -22.62 8.92 -4.92
C TYR A 225 -23.30 7.54 -4.90
N ASP A 226 -24.57 7.46 -5.26
CA ASP A 226 -25.27 6.16 -5.39
C ASP A 226 -24.69 5.30 -6.52
N ASN A 227 -24.36 5.92 -7.64
CA ASN A 227 -23.69 5.25 -8.75
C ASN A 227 -22.27 4.83 -8.37
N ALA A 228 -21.55 5.70 -7.68
CA ALA A 228 -20.20 5.43 -7.16
C ALA A 228 -20.21 4.22 -6.22
N PHE A 229 -21.08 4.26 -5.20
CA PHE A 229 -21.17 3.16 -4.23
C PHE A 229 -21.57 1.83 -4.88
N ASN A 230 -22.51 1.85 -5.81
CA ASN A 230 -22.91 0.65 -6.52
C ASN A 230 -21.76 0.05 -7.34
N ALA A 231 -20.95 0.88 -7.99
CA ALA A 231 -19.76 0.43 -8.72
C ALA A 231 -18.72 -0.16 -7.76
N PHE A 232 -18.38 0.52 -6.66
CA PHE A 232 -17.44 0.02 -5.64
C PHE A 232 -17.92 -1.28 -5.00
N ARG A 233 -19.22 -1.38 -4.66
CA ARG A 233 -19.82 -2.61 -4.10
C ARG A 233 -19.72 -3.79 -5.05
N ARG A 234 -19.86 -3.56 -6.35
CA ARG A 234 -19.67 -4.62 -7.37
C ARG A 234 -18.20 -5.01 -7.49
N ALA A 235 -17.28 -4.04 -7.47
CA ALA A 235 -15.84 -4.27 -7.51
C ALA A 235 -15.35 -5.04 -6.27
N ALA A 236 -15.86 -4.71 -5.09
CA ALA A 236 -15.50 -5.37 -3.82
C ALA A 236 -15.74 -6.89 -3.84
N LYS A 237 -16.73 -7.39 -4.61
CA LYS A 237 -17.00 -8.82 -4.75
C LYS A 237 -15.87 -9.63 -5.38
N PHE A 238 -14.95 -8.96 -6.08
CA PHE A 238 -13.76 -9.59 -6.66
C PHE A 238 -12.59 -9.60 -5.70
N ARG A 239 -12.63 -8.84 -4.60
CA ARG A 239 -11.63 -8.95 -3.54
C ARG A 239 -11.77 -10.31 -2.86
N ARG A 240 -10.70 -11.09 -2.93
CA ARG A 240 -10.60 -12.38 -2.27
C ARG A 240 -9.68 -12.25 -1.06
N GLY A 241 -10.12 -12.79 0.03
CA GLY A 241 -9.36 -12.85 1.27
C GLY A 241 -10.29 -13.20 2.42
N GLY A 242 -9.90 -14.13 3.25
CA GLY A 242 -10.70 -14.58 4.39
C GLY A 242 -10.50 -13.67 5.60
N PHE A 243 -10.94 -12.41 5.56
CA PHE A 243 -10.98 -11.61 6.77
C PHE A 243 -12.08 -12.13 7.70
N ASN A 244 -11.71 -12.44 8.92
CA ASN A 244 -12.64 -12.84 9.96
C ASN A 244 -12.67 -11.77 11.05
N PRO A 245 -13.73 -10.94 11.13
CA PRO A 245 -13.84 -9.86 12.11
C PRO A 245 -13.74 -10.35 13.56
N GLU A 246 -14.35 -11.50 13.89
CA GLU A 246 -14.31 -12.04 15.25
C GLU A 246 -12.89 -12.47 15.65
N MET A 247 -12.16 -13.08 14.74
CA MET A 247 -10.77 -13.46 14.98
C MET A 247 -9.88 -12.24 15.15
N HIS A 248 -10.09 -11.19 14.32
CA HIS A 248 -9.35 -9.92 14.40
C HIS A 248 -9.61 -9.24 15.74
N ALA A 249 -10.88 -9.10 16.15
CA ALA A 249 -11.26 -8.53 17.44
C ALA A 249 -10.65 -9.31 18.62
N LYS A 250 -10.60 -10.66 18.51
CA LYS A 250 -9.97 -11.51 19.53
C LYS A 250 -8.47 -11.32 19.62
N ILE A 251 -7.79 -11.13 18.47
CA ILE A 251 -6.34 -10.84 18.45
C ILE A 251 -6.09 -9.46 19.08
N THR A 252 -6.86 -8.45 18.71
CA THR A 252 -6.79 -7.09 19.27
C THR A 252 -7.00 -7.11 20.78
N SER A 253 -8.04 -7.77 21.27
CA SER A 253 -8.29 -7.92 22.71
C SER A 253 -7.13 -8.57 23.44
N LYS A 254 -6.50 -9.60 22.87
CA LYS A 254 -5.32 -10.24 23.46
C LYS A 254 -4.09 -9.34 23.47
N LEU A 255 -3.89 -8.47 22.47
CA LEU A 255 -2.83 -7.47 22.50
C LEU A 255 -3.07 -6.49 23.65
N ILE A 256 -4.29 -6.00 23.79
CA ILE A 256 -4.70 -5.08 24.88
C ILE A 256 -4.50 -5.73 26.26
N GLU A 257 -4.93 -6.96 26.45
CA GLU A 257 -4.79 -7.69 27.70
C GLU A 257 -3.32 -7.97 28.08
N ASN A 258 -2.46 -8.25 27.12
CA ASN A 258 -1.11 -8.72 27.38
C ASN A 258 -0.06 -7.58 27.48
N TRP A 259 -0.32 -6.45 26.83
CA TRP A 259 0.61 -5.33 26.78
C TRP A 259 0.14 -4.19 27.70
N THR A 260 0.28 -4.36 29.00
CA THR A 260 -0.06 -3.34 30.00
C THR A 260 1.18 -2.51 30.39
N ALA A 261 0.99 -1.32 30.95
CA ALA A 261 2.08 -0.50 31.45
C ALA A 261 2.92 -1.26 32.49
N ASP A 262 2.28 -1.92 33.45
CA ASP A 262 2.97 -2.74 34.47
C ASP A 262 3.72 -3.92 33.84
N GLY A 263 3.11 -4.54 32.81
CA GLY A 263 3.74 -5.63 32.07
C GLY A 263 5.03 -5.18 31.35
N ILE A 264 5.00 -4.01 30.69
CA ILE A 264 6.18 -3.46 30.01
C ILE A 264 7.23 -2.98 31.02
N ASP A 265 6.82 -2.31 32.09
CA ASP A 265 7.73 -1.81 33.12
C ASP A 265 8.47 -2.94 33.86
N SER A 266 7.80 -4.10 34.03
CA SER A 266 8.42 -5.30 34.62
C SER A 266 9.46 -5.98 33.74
N LEU A 267 9.60 -5.62 32.47
CA LEU A 267 10.56 -6.22 31.56
C LEU A 267 11.99 -5.71 31.85
N ILE A 268 12.97 -6.60 31.72
CA ILE A 268 14.37 -6.21 31.65
C ILE A 268 14.58 -5.55 30.29
N ARG A 269 14.66 -4.23 30.26
CA ARG A 269 14.77 -3.43 29.04
C ARG A 269 16.23 -3.10 28.75
N PRO A 270 16.63 -3.01 27.47
CA PRO A 270 17.98 -2.62 27.11
C PRO A 270 18.32 -1.22 27.66
N GLU A 271 19.57 -1.00 28.00
CA GLU A 271 20.09 0.33 28.29
C GLU A 271 20.18 1.14 26.98
N GLY A 272 19.86 2.40 27.05
CA GLY A 272 19.87 3.31 25.93
C GLY A 272 18.53 4.02 25.76
N ASP A 273 18.59 5.15 25.12
CA ASP A 273 17.44 6.02 24.87
C ASP A 273 17.45 6.44 23.40
N ALA A 274 16.34 6.19 22.71
CA ALA A 274 16.15 6.63 21.35
C ALA A 274 16.08 8.17 21.25
N LYS A 275 15.81 8.88 22.37
CA LYS A 275 15.80 10.36 22.49
C LYS A 275 15.04 11.06 21.36
N GLY A 276 13.94 10.48 20.90
CA GLY A 276 13.18 10.99 19.75
C GLY A 276 13.87 10.84 18.39
N HIS A 277 15.01 10.14 18.30
CA HIS A 277 15.66 9.84 17.02
C HIS A 277 14.97 8.74 16.23
N ARG A 278 14.12 7.95 16.88
CA ARG A 278 13.31 6.92 16.23
C ARG A 278 11.84 7.32 16.34
N VAL A 279 11.25 7.63 15.18
CA VAL A 279 9.84 7.95 15.04
C VAL A 279 9.19 6.82 14.27
N MET A 280 8.06 6.35 14.77
CA MET A 280 7.20 5.38 14.11
C MET A 280 5.91 6.09 13.74
N LEU A 281 5.73 6.37 12.47
CA LEU A 281 4.46 6.83 11.94
C LEU A 281 3.60 5.60 11.63
N THR A 282 2.43 5.54 12.20
CA THR A 282 1.53 4.42 12.06
C THR A 282 0.10 4.89 11.92
N GLY A 283 -0.69 4.06 11.32
CA GLY A 283 -2.09 4.29 11.02
C GLY A 283 -2.53 3.25 10.03
N SER A 284 -3.81 3.09 9.80
CA SER A 284 -4.24 2.27 8.68
C SER A 284 -4.13 3.07 7.37
N VAL A 285 -4.12 2.37 6.24
CA VAL A 285 -4.17 3.02 4.92
C VAL A 285 -5.33 4.03 4.90
N HIS A 286 -5.20 5.13 4.19
CA HIS A 286 -6.16 6.26 4.14
C HIS A 286 -6.39 7.03 5.45
N SER A 287 -5.53 6.87 6.45
CA SER A 287 -5.59 7.67 7.69
C SER A 287 -4.82 8.99 7.64
N GLY A 288 -4.25 9.36 6.50
CA GLY A 288 -3.50 10.62 6.32
C GLY A 288 -2.00 10.50 6.58
N MET A 289 -1.43 9.30 6.51
CA MET A 289 0.00 9.10 6.72
C MET A 289 0.87 9.89 5.73
N PRO A 290 0.59 9.93 4.41
CA PRO A 290 1.41 10.68 3.45
C PRO A 290 1.45 12.19 3.75
N GLU A 291 0.34 12.77 4.17
CA GLU A 291 0.26 14.19 4.54
C GLU A 291 1.10 14.47 5.81
N VAL A 292 1.07 13.54 6.77
CA VAL A 292 1.90 13.61 7.98
C VAL A 292 3.37 13.44 7.66
N GLU A 293 3.74 12.53 6.75
CA GLU A 293 5.10 12.35 6.25
C GLU A 293 5.66 13.68 5.69
N ALA A 294 4.90 14.32 4.80
CA ALA A 294 5.29 15.60 4.19
C ALA A 294 5.49 16.73 5.23
N ILE A 295 4.74 16.72 6.34
CA ILE A 295 4.94 17.67 7.45
C ILE A 295 6.21 17.31 8.24
N LEU A 296 6.46 16.03 8.51
CA LEU A 296 7.62 15.56 9.27
C LEU A 296 8.94 15.83 8.55
N GLU A 297 8.96 15.72 7.22
CA GLU A 297 10.15 16.00 6.39
C GLU A 297 10.61 17.46 6.46
N ARG A 298 9.74 18.38 6.89
CA ARG A 298 10.13 19.78 7.10
C ARG A 298 10.99 19.97 8.35
N LEU A 299 10.92 19.05 9.30
CA LEU A 299 11.71 19.15 10.52
C LEU A 299 13.20 18.90 10.25
N PRO A 300 14.11 19.74 10.78
CA PRO A 300 15.55 19.59 10.55
C PRO A 300 16.06 18.24 11.08
N ASN A 301 17.05 17.71 10.39
CA ASN A 301 17.68 16.40 10.72
C ASN A 301 16.67 15.24 10.80
N THR A 302 15.58 15.32 10.05
CA THR A 302 14.56 14.28 9.97
C THR A 302 14.54 13.71 8.55
N VAL A 303 14.44 12.40 8.42
CA VAL A 303 14.32 11.69 7.16
C VAL A 303 13.23 10.63 7.26
N VAL A 304 12.27 10.66 6.36
CA VAL A 304 11.30 9.59 6.16
C VAL A 304 12.00 8.48 5.39
N ILE A 305 12.09 7.32 6.01
CA ILE A 305 12.82 6.16 5.47
C ILE A 305 11.89 5.13 4.80
N GLY A 306 10.61 5.47 4.71
CA GLY A 306 9.59 4.53 4.22
C GLY A 306 9.28 3.40 5.22
N PRO A 307 8.50 2.41 4.78
CA PRO A 307 8.11 1.30 5.64
C PRO A 307 9.28 0.32 5.87
N ILE A 308 9.60 0.06 7.14
CA ILE A 308 10.54 -0.97 7.55
C ILE A 308 9.79 -2.28 7.83
N GLU A 309 9.61 -3.10 6.80
CA GLU A 309 8.85 -4.37 6.89
C GLU A 309 9.42 -5.39 7.87
N SER A 310 10.68 -5.24 8.23
CA SER A 310 11.41 -6.23 9.02
C SER A 310 11.13 -6.19 10.50
N LEU A 311 10.51 -5.13 11.07
CA LEU A 311 10.27 -5.06 12.52
C LEU A 311 9.47 -6.28 13.01
N GLY A 312 8.44 -6.68 12.29
CA GLY A 312 7.66 -7.89 12.60
C GLY A 312 8.51 -9.17 12.57
N MET A 313 9.39 -9.30 11.58
CA MET A 313 10.30 -10.45 11.48
C MET A 313 11.38 -10.41 12.56
N ILE A 314 11.92 -9.23 12.89
CA ILE A 314 12.88 -9.04 13.97
C ILE A 314 12.25 -9.44 15.31
N CYS A 315 11.06 -8.95 15.61
CA CYS A 315 10.31 -9.32 16.80
C CYS A 315 10.05 -10.84 16.85
N ALA A 316 9.59 -11.44 15.75
CA ALA A 316 9.35 -12.87 15.67
C ALA A 316 10.61 -13.70 15.89
N SER A 317 11.71 -13.32 15.24
CA SER A 317 13.00 -14.00 15.34
C SER A 317 13.60 -13.88 16.74
N ALA A 318 13.55 -12.68 17.35
CA ALA A 318 14.09 -12.45 18.66
C ALA A 318 13.26 -13.09 19.79
N MET A 319 11.93 -13.15 19.64
CA MET A 319 11.03 -13.54 20.71
C MET A 319 10.56 -15.00 20.63
N ASN A 320 10.33 -15.57 19.47
CA ASN A 320 9.99 -16.99 19.31
C ASN A 320 10.06 -17.48 17.84
N PRO A 321 11.20 -17.89 17.34
CA PRO A 321 11.40 -18.26 15.94
C PRO A 321 10.53 -19.42 15.44
N ALA A 322 10.02 -20.26 16.35
CA ALA A 322 9.22 -21.45 16.00
C ALA A 322 7.73 -21.17 15.77
N LYS A 323 7.21 -19.97 16.08
CA LYS A 323 5.74 -19.73 16.14
C LYS A 323 5.19 -18.73 15.13
N GLY A 324 6.03 -18.07 14.31
CA GLY A 324 5.60 -17.07 13.32
C GLY A 324 5.21 -15.70 13.91
N VAL A 325 5.14 -14.67 13.09
CA VAL A 325 4.98 -13.26 13.48
C VAL A 325 3.74 -13.01 14.35
N LEU A 326 2.57 -13.49 13.97
CA LEU A 326 1.32 -13.28 14.71
C LEU A 326 1.33 -13.89 16.12
N ARG A 327 2.06 -14.99 16.32
CA ARG A 327 2.19 -15.63 17.63
C ARG A 327 3.32 -15.05 18.47
N ALA A 328 4.26 -14.33 17.84
CA ALA A 328 5.31 -13.60 18.56
C ALA A 328 4.80 -12.27 19.13
N VAL A 329 3.86 -11.63 18.42
CA VAL A 329 3.27 -10.32 18.81
C VAL A 329 2.19 -10.46 19.90
N VAL A 330 1.59 -11.64 20.08
CA VAL A 330 0.63 -11.98 21.15
C VAL A 330 1.29 -12.87 22.21
N PRO A 331 2.45 -12.59 22.76
CA PRO A 331 2.98 -13.37 23.85
C PRO A 331 2.53 -12.78 25.17
N THR A 332 2.34 -13.65 26.07
CA THR A 332 2.52 -13.41 27.50
C THR A 332 3.68 -12.44 27.76
N PRO A 333 3.58 -11.57 28.77
CA PRO A 333 4.66 -10.71 29.19
C PRO A 333 5.99 -11.46 29.12
N ILE A 334 6.96 -10.89 28.45
CA ILE A 334 8.24 -11.52 28.19
C ILE A 334 9.03 -11.50 29.49
N GLY A 335 8.61 -12.27 30.46
CA GLY A 335 9.41 -12.44 31.67
C GLY A 335 10.81 -12.94 31.28
N HIS A 336 11.84 -12.23 31.66
CA HIS A 336 13.25 -12.61 31.61
C HIS A 336 14.00 -12.54 30.26
N ARG A 337 13.69 -11.58 29.35
CA ARG A 337 14.29 -11.57 28.00
C ARG A 337 14.91 -10.24 27.56
N GLY A 338 15.61 -9.54 28.47
CA GLY A 338 16.28 -8.28 28.15
C GLY A 338 17.27 -8.37 26.98
N ASP A 339 17.94 -9.50 26.80
CA ASP A 339 18.83 -9.75 25.67
C ASP A 339 18.09 -9.80 24.31
N GLN A 340 16.86 -10.27 24.30
CA GLN A 340 16.03 -10.32 23.08
C GLN A 340 15.50 -8.95 22.68
N LEU A 341 15.06 -8.14 23.64
CA LEU A 341 14.68 -6.74 23.38
C LEU A 341 15.88 -5.92 22.88
N GLY A 342 17.08 -6.16 23.45
CA GLY A 342 18.31 -5.55 22.97
C GLY A 342 18.65 -5.92 21.53
N LYS A 343 18.42 -7.18 21.13
CA LYS A 343 18.56 -7.61 19.73
C LYS A 343 17.54 -6.93 18.82
N VAL A 344 16.26 -6.85 19.23
CA VAL A 344 15.22 -6.13 18.47
C VAL A 344 15.63 -4.70 18.25
N ALA A 345 16.01 -3.97 19.31
CA ALA A 345 16.46 -2.59 19.22
C ALA A 345 17.68 -2.44 18.31
N GLY A 346 18.72 -3.26 18.51
CA GLY A 346 19.97 -3.19 17.74
C GLY A 346 19.74 -3.43 16.25
N MET A 347 19.01 -4.48 15.88
CA MET A 347 18.73 -4.81 14.49
C MET A 347 17.83 -3.75 13.81
N TYR A 348 16.80 -3.29 14.51
CA TYR A 348 15.90 -2.28 13.97
C TYR A 348 16.61 -0.94 13.78
N CYS A 349 17.36 -0.45 14.78
CA CYS A 349 18.13 0.78 14.66
C CYS A 349 19.17 0.70 13.53
N GLN A 350 19.84 -0.44 13.38
CA GLN A 350 20.80 -0.63 12.28
C GLN A 350 20.12 -0.51 10.91
N GLN A 351 18.93 -1.03 10.75
CA GLN A 351 18.17 -0.91 9.50
C GLN A 351 17.71 0.52 9.25
N CYS A 352 17.22 1.21 10.27
CA CYS A 352 16.87 2.63 10.17
C CYS A 352 18.07 3.48 9.74
N ASP A 353 19.24 3.27 10.34
CA ASP A 353 20.46 4.00 10.01
C ASP A 353 20.94 3.68 8.58
N ALA A 354 20.80 2.43 8.14
CA ALA A 354 21.13 2.03 6.78
C ALA A 354 20.19 2.65 5.75
N ALA A 355 18.88 2.67 6.03
CA ALA A 355 17.88 3.29 5.15
C ALA A 355 18.06 4.81 5.06
N ALA A 356 18.42 5.47 6.18
CA ALA A 356 18.71 6.90 6.20
C ALA A 356 20.00 7.27 5.45
N LYS A 357 20.83 6.32 5.09
CA LYS A 357 22.19 6.52 4.53
C LYS A 357 23.10 7.43 5.36
N MET A 358 22.67 7.84 6.53
CA MET A 358 23.36 8.75 7.46
C MET A 358 23.08 8.37 8.90
N ARG A 359 24.14 8.36 9.73
CA ARG A 359 23.98 8.16 11.17
C ARG A 359 23.62 9.46 11.88
N GLY A 360 22.85 9.37 12.95
CA GLY A 360 22.50 10.51 13.79
C GLY A 360 21.31 11.34 13.30
N MET A 361 20.68 10.94 12.21
CA MET A 361 19.42 11.53 11.76
C MET A 361 18.24 10.97 12.57
N ARG A 362 17.21 11.79 12.72
CA ARG A 362 15.88 11.30 13.13
C ARG A 362 15.29 10.53 11.97
N THR A 363 14.92 9.27 12.19
CA THR A 363 14.33 8.42 11.17
C THR A 363 12.84 8.23 11.44
N VAL A 364 12.03 8.31 10.38
CA VAL A 364 10.59 8.07 10.43
C VAL A 364 10.28 6.81 9.64
N ASP A 365 9.94 5.72 10.35
CA ASP A 365 9.42 4.48 9.77
C ASP A 365 7.92 4.62 9.59
N THR A 366 7.43 4.40 8.38
CA THR A 366 6.03 4.64 7.98
C THR A 366 5.23 3.36 7.76
N HIS A 367 5.65 2.25 8.38
CA HIS A 367 4.98 0.97 8.15
C HIS A 367 3.60 0.91 8.86
N PRO A 368 2.48 0.83 8.13
CA PRO A 368 1.13 0.93 8.72
C PRO A 368 0.82 -0.20 9.71
N HIS A 369 1.36 -1.40 9.49
CA HIS A 369 1.14 -2.55 10.39
C HIS A 369 1.92 -2.49 11.70
N ASN A 370 2.79 -1.49 11.92
CA ASN A 370 3.49 -1.30 13.18
C ASN A 370 2.54 -1.09 14.37
N VAL A 371 1.29 -0.71 14.12
CA VAL A 371 0.26 -0.59 15.18
C VAL A 371 0.18 -1.82 16.09
N THR A 372 0.39 -3.01 15.56
CA THR A 372 0.38 -4.26 16.35
C THR A 372 1.68 -4.53 17.11
N LEU A 373 2.74 -3.78 16.82
CA LEU A 373 4.10 -3.99 17.35
C LEU A 373 4.54 -2.91 18.34
N MET A 374 3.71 -1.91 18.61
CA MET A 374 4.09 -0.73 19.41
C MET A 374 4.52 -1.06 20.82
N GLY A 375 3.86 -2.01 21.47
CA GLY A 375 4.30 -2.47 22.79
C GLY A 375 5.71 -3.06 22.77
N CYS A 376 6.04 -3.85 21.74
CA CYS A 376 7.38 -4.40 21.56
C CYS A 376 8.41 -3.31 21.24
N ALA A 377 8.08 -2.38 20.36
CA ALA A 377 8.93 -1.25 20.00
C ALA A 377 9.25 -0.38 21.21
N ALA A 378 8.24 -0.01 22.00
CA ALA A 378 8.40 0.79 23.20
C ALA A 378 9.19 0.05 24.31
N ALA A 379 8.98 -1.27 24.44
CA ALA A 379 9.77 -2.09 25.37
C ALA A 379 11.25 -2.19 24.97
N ALA A 380 11.53 -2.26 23.66
CA ALA A 380 12.88 -2.36 23.12
C ALA A 380 13.62 -1.01 23.07
N MET A 381 12.92 0.10 22.86
CA MET A 381 13.50 1.42 22.60
C MET A 381 12.88 2.48 23.50
N ARG A 382 13.57 2.85 24.57
CA ARG A 382 13.18 4.02 25.38
C ARG A 382 13.30 5.30 24.54
N GLY A 383 12.39 6.25 24.72
CA GLY A 383 12.42 7.51 23.99
C GLY A 383 11.94 7.40 22.52
N VAL A 384 11.39 6.26 22.10
CA VAL A 384 10.72 6.16 20.80
C VAL A 384 9.48 7.05 20.77
N VAL A 385 9.30 7.80 19.68
CA VAL A 385 8.09 8.60 19.44
C VAL A 385 7.21 7.87 18.44
N ILE A 386 5.95 7.73 18.78
CA ILE A 386 4.95 7.04 17.96
C ILE A 386 3.90 8.06 17.57
N ILE A 387 3.68 8.23 16.27
CA ILE A 387 2.66 9.13 15.72
C ILE A 387 1.55 8.26 15.15
N ASN A 388 0.37 8.33 15.77
CA ASN A 388 -0.82 7.61 15.36
C ASN A 388 -1.66 8.50 14.44
N CYS A 389 -1.73 8.18 13.15
CA CYS A 389 -2.66 8.82 12.23
C CYS A 389 -4.06 8.22 12.40
N ARG A 390 -5.04 9.06 12.66
CA ARG A 390 -6.45 8.71 12.86
C ARG A 390 -7.32 9.50 11.89
N ARG A 391 -8.46 8.97 11.58
CA ARG A 391 -9.49 9.61 10.75
C ARG A 391 -10.88 9.30 11.32
N ASP A 392 -11.86 10.14 11.03
CA ASP A 392 -13.25 9.81 11.35
C ASP A 392 -13.57 8.37 10.91
N PRO A 393 -14.10 7.51 11.80
CA PRO A 393 -14.21 6.08 11.51
C PRO A 393 -15.16 5.76 10.36
N ILE A 394 -16.19 6.57 10.11
CA ILE A 394 -17.13 6.37 8.98
C ILE A 394 -16.42 6.74 7.67
N GLU A 395 -15.76 7.90 7.64
CA GLU A 395 -14.97 8.33 6.49
C GLU A 395 -13.87 7.33 6.16
N HIS A 396 -13.19 6.86 7.20
CA HIS A 396 -12.10 5.90 7.07
C HIS A 396 -12.59 4.56 6.49
N ALA A 397 -13.69 4.03 7.03
CA ALA A 397 -14.28 2.79 6.54
C ALA A 397 -14.75 2.90 5.07
N LEU A 398 -15.32 4.03 4.68
CA LEU A 398 -15.70 4.29 3.29
C LEU A 398 -14.49 4.39 2.39
N ALA A 399 -13.45 5.14 2.76
CA ALA A 399 -12.23 5.26 1.99
C ALA A 399 -11.57 3.90 1.75
N LEU A 400 -11.40 3.10 2.81
CA LEU A 400 -10.84 1.74 2.72
C LEU A 400 -11.67 0.79 1.85
N TYR A 401 -12.99 0.91 1.89
CA TYR A 401 -13.88 0.04 1.12
C TYR A 401 -13.92 0.42 -0.36
N CYS A 402 -13.97 1.71 -0.67
CA CYS A 402 -14.17 2.22 -2.01
C CYS A 402 -12.88 2.25 -2.84
N ASP A 403 -11.73 2.54 -2.22
CA ASP A 403 -10.51 2.77 -2.98
C ASP A 403 -9.72 1.48 -3.27
N GLU A 404 -8.84 1.58 -4.26
CA GLU A 404 -7.86 0.55 -4.59
C GLU A 404 -6.60 0.78 -3.77
N MET A 405 -6.33 -0.16 -2.87
CA MET A 405 -5.15 -0.13 -2.03
C MET A 405 -4.11 -1.11 -2.55
N ALA A 406 -2.86 -0.67 -2.62
CA ALA A 406 -1.74 -1.58 -2.77
C ALA A 406 -1.64 -2.48 -1.53
N GLY A 407 -1.34 -3.76 -1.76
CA GLY A 407 -1.17 -4.71 -0.66
C GLY A 407 -2.36 -5.65 -0.43
N ASN A 408 -2.29 -6.40 0.67
CA ASN A 408 -3.29 -7.38 1.04
C ASN A 408 -4.25 -6.81 2.09
N HIS A 409 -5.41 -6.34 1.64
CA HIS A 409 -6.44 -5.76 2.48
C HIS A 409 -7.75 -6.58 2.41
N PRO A 410 -7.78 -7.79 3.00
CA PRO A 410 -8.91 -8.71 2.87
C PRO A 410 -10.19 -8.19 3.53
N TYR A 411 -10.09 -7.28 4.50
CA TYR A 411 -11.23 -6.65 5.15
C TYR A 411 -12.05 -5.76 4.19
N ALA A 412 -11.43 -5.18 3.18
CA ALA A 412 -12.07 -4.25 2.25
C ALA A 412 -12.98 -4.92 1.19
N GLY A 413 -13.23 -6.21 1.31
CA GLY A 413 -14.22 -6.93 0.49
C GLY A 413 -15.66 -6.82 0.97
N ASP A 414 -15.88 -6.37 2.20
CA ASP A 414 -17.19 -6.18 2.82
C ASP A 414 -17.18 -4.91 3.68
N LEU A 415 -18.25 -4.09 3.59
CA LEU A 415 -18.31 -2.78 4.26
C LEU A 415 -18.27 -2.90 5.78
N LEU A 416 -19.02 -3.83 6.37
CA LEU A 416 -19.06 -4.01 7.83
C LEU A 416 -17.81 -4.72 8.37
N ALA A 417 -17.18 -5.58 7.56
CA ALA A 417 -15.88 -6.13 7.87
C ALA A 417 -14.80 -5.02 7.89
N THR A 418 -14.87 -4.07 6.95
CA THR A 418 -14.01 -2.88 6.94
C THR A 418 -14.24 -2.02 8.19
N ALA A 419 -15.50 -1.76 8.54
CA ALA A 419 -15.85 -1.01 9.75
C ALA A 419 -15.35 -1.71 11.03
N SER A 420 -15.45 -3.03 11.09
CA SER A 420 -14.92 -3.83 12.20
C SER A 420 -13.39 -3.72 12.32
N PHE A 421 -12.68 -3.74 11.18
CA PHE A 421 -11.24 -3.52 11.15
C PHE A 421 -10.85 -2.13 11.68
N VAL A 422 -11.55 -1.07 11.24
CA VAL A 422 -11.33 0.31 11.71
C VAL A 422 -11.55 0.40 13.21
N ARG A 423 -12.69 -0.06 13.71
CA ARG A 423 -13.01 -0.06 15.14
C ARG A 423 -11.97 -0.77 16.00
N ASP A 424 -11.52 -1.93 15.57
CA ASP A 424 -10.53 -2.69 16.34
C ASP A 424 -9.15 -2.04 16.31
N THR A 425 -8.78 -1.40 15.18
CA THR A 425 -7.55 -0.62 15.05
C THR A 425 -7.59 0.60 15.97
N ASP A 426 -8.70 1.34 16.00
CA ASP A 426 -8.88 2.49 16.90
C ASP A 426 -8.81 2.09 18.38
N ARG A 427 -9.45 0.99 18.76
CA ARG A 427 -9.35 0.45 20.12
C ARG A 427 -7.90 0.13 20.52
N LEU A 428 -7.13 -0.41 19.58
CA LEU A 428 -5.72 -0.71 19.83
C LEU A 428 -4.88 0.57 19.95
N MET A 429 -5.15 1.57 19.13
CA MET A 429 -4.49 2.88 19.20
C MET A 429 -4.81 3.63 20.50
N ASP A 430 -6.06 3.57 20.98
CA ASP A 430 -6.46 4.12 22.29
C ASP A 430 -5.70 3.44 23.44
N HIS A 431 -5.58 2.12 23.36
CA HIS A 431 -4.80 1.34 24.33
C HIS A 431 -3.31 1.77 24.33
N TRP A 432 -2.68 1.86 23.17
CA TRP A 432 -1.30 2.32 23.08
C TRP A 432 -1.10 3.73 23.60
N THR A 433 -2.03 4.63 23.31
CA THR A 433 -2.00 6.00 23.82
C THR A 433 -2.01 6.01 25.36
N SER A 434 -2.87 5.19 25.97
CA SER A 434 -2.95 5.07 27.43
C SER A 434 -1.71 4.44 28.06
N VAL A 435 -1.25 3.31 27.50
CA VAL A 435 -0.17 2.50 28.08
C VAL A 435 1.20 3.12 27.86
N LEU A 436 1.49 3.60 26.64
CA LEU A 436 2.84 4.01 26.28
C LEU A 436 3.17 5.43 26.70
N ASN A 437 2.18 6.27 27.01
CA ASN A 437 2.39 7.59 27.63
C ASN A 437 2.56 7.52 29.16
N ASP A 438 2.56 6.33 29.78
CA ASP A 438 2.98 6.16 31.16
C ASP A 438 4.48 6.51 31.29
N GLU A 439 4.84 7.42 32.18
CA GLU A 439 6.22 7.93 32.34
C GLU A 439 7.24 6.82 32.55
N ARG A 440 6.86 5.71 33.19
CA ARG A 440 7.70 4.55 33.43
C ARG A 440 8.18 3.89 32.14
N ILE A 441 7.37 3.99 31.08
CA ILE A 441 7.69 3.38 29.79
C ILE A 441 8.69 4.20 29.01
N GLY A 442 8.64 5.53 29.12
CA GLY A 442 9.57 6.45 28.47
C GLY A 442 9.43 6.45 26.93
N ALA A 443 8.28 6.08 26.39
CA ALA A 443 7.87 6.32 25.01
C ALA A 443 6.94 7.53 24.96
N LYS A 444 6.66 8.06 23.78
CA LYS A 444 5.69 9.14 23.59
C LYS A 444 4.77 8.80 22.42
N VAL A 445 3.47 8.81 22.67
CA VAL A 445 2.45 8.60 21.63
C VAL A 445 1.73 9.91 21.38
N ILE A 446 1.65 10.30 20.10
CA ILE A 446 0.95 11.47 19.61
C ILE A 446 -0.17 10.99 18.69
N ASN A 447 -1.40 11.38 18.98
CA ASN A 447 -2.51 11.16 18.05
C ASN A 447 -2.67 12.37 17.14
N VAL A 448 -2.79 12.13 15.85
CA VAL A 448 -3.00 13.15 14.82
C VAL A 448 -4.24 12.79 14.04
N GLN A 449 -5.21 13.70 14.02
CA GLN A 449 -6.42 13.53 13.24
C GLN A 449 -6.19 14.01 11.80
N TYR A 450 -6.58 13.21 10.82
CA TYR A 450 -6.48 13.55 9.40
C TYR A 450 -7.14 14.89 9.08
N GLU A 451 -8.29 15.13 9.67
CA GLU A 451 -9.05 16.38 9.52
C GLU A 451 -8.23 17.59 10.02
N GLN A 452 -7.48 17.44 11.14
CA GLN A 452 -6.59 18.47 11.63
C GLN A 452 -5.42 18.71 10.69
N VAL A 453 -4.83 17.64 10.13
CA VAL A 453 -3.75 17.75 9.15
C VAL A 453 -4.18 18.58 7.95
N LEU A 454 -5.40 18.38 7.47
CA LEU A 454 -5.94 19.14 6.34
C LEU A 454 -6.27 20.59 6.69
N HIS A 455 -6.90 20.85 7.85
CA HIS A 455 -7.40 22.16 8.18
C HIS A 455 -6.35 23.08 8.83
N ASP A 456 -5.43 22.51 9.61
CA ASP A 456 -4.38 23.28 10.33
C ASP A 456 -3.04 22.53 10.37
N PRO A 457 -2.38 22.36 9.21
CA PRO A 457 -1.11 21.63 9.13
C PRO A 457 0.02 22.33 9.90
N LYS A 458 -0.07 23.67 10.13
CA LYS A 458 0.93 24.40 10.92
C LYS A 458 0.87 24.04 12.39
N SER A 459 -0.32 23.89 12.96
CA SER A 459 -0.49 23.43 14.34
C SER A 459 0.04 22.00 14.50
N VAL A 460 -0.17 21.13 13.51
CA VAL A 460 0.39 19.76 13.50
C VAL A 460 1.91 19.80 13.46
N LEU A 461 2.53 20.65 12.63
CA LEU A 461 3.98 20.81 12.61
C LEU A 461 4.52 21.28 13.97
N SER A 462 3.84 22.24 14.63
CA SER A 462 4.21 22.71 15.97
C SER A 462 4.12 21.59 17.01
N GLN A 463 3.06 20.78 16.97
CA GLN A 463 2.88 19.63 17.85
C GLN A 463 4.04 18.61 17.68
N PHE A 464 4.51 18.38 16.47
CA PHE A 464 5.67 17.52 16.20
C PHE A 464 6.96 18.15 16.70
N GLY A 465 7.16 19.46 16.51
CA GLY A 465 8.29 20.20 17.05
C GLY A 465 8.41 20.04 18.57
N ASP A 466 7.33 20.30 19.29
CA ASP A 466 7.26 20.14 20.74
C ASP A 466 7.55 18.71 21.20
N ALA A 467 7.02 17.73 20.45
CA ALA A 467 7.20 16.33 20.80
C ALA A 467 8.62 15.83 20.58
N LEU A 468 9.29 16.36 19.56
CA LEU A 468 10.62 15.94 19.11
C LEU A 468 11.73 16.89 19.60
N GLY A 469 11.38 17.94 20.37
CA GLY A 469 12.32 18.91 20.87
C GLY A 469 12.98 19.77 19.78
N VAL A 470 12.19 20.13 18.76
CA VAL A 470 12.62 20.95 17.62
C VAL A 470 11.84 22.26 17.65
N GLU A 471 12.55 23.39 17.63
CA GLU A 471 11.93 24.72 17.48
C GLU A 471 11.39 24.88 16.05
N VAL A 472 10.10 25.18 15.94
CA VAL A 472 9.43 25.41 14.67
C VAL A 472 9.41 26.91 14.35
N SER A 473 10.16 27.31 13.32
CA SER A 473 10.16 28.68 12.84
C SER A 473 9.04 28.91 11.81
N ASP A 474 8.72 30.18 11.57
CA ASP A 474 7.78 30.59 10.51
C ASP A 474 8.26 30.12 9.12
N GLU A 475 9.57 30.01 8.92
CA GLU A 475 10.15 29.50 7.67
C GLU A 475 9.83 28.01 7.46
N LEU A 476 9.91 27.18 8.50
CA LEU A 476 9.53 25.78 8.44
C LEU A 476 8.03 25.59 8.18
N ALA A 477 7.20 26.51 8.69
CA ALA A 477 5.76 26.50 8.49
C ALA A 477 5.32 27.17 7.17
N ALA A 478 6.24 27.80 6.44
CA ALA A 478 5.92 28.50 5.19
C ALA A 478 5.40 27.52 4.13
N GLY A 479 4.32 27.90 3.43
CA GLY A 479 3.71 27.08 2.38
C GLY A 479 2.89 25.89 2.86
N LEU A 480 2.75 25.69 4.18
CA LEU A 480 1.71 24.80 4.72
C LEU A 480 0.38 25.54 4.72
N GLU A 481 -0.54 25.08 3.89
CA GLU A 481 -1.89 25.67 3.75
C GLU A 481 -2.95 24.61 4.00
N ALA A 482 -4.10 25.07 4.45
CA ALA A 482 -5.26 24.20 4.60
C ALA A 482 -5.69 23.63 3.24
N THR A 483 -6.08 22.38 3.25
CA THR A 483 -6.56 21.65 2.06
C THR A 483 -7.86 20.94 2.40
N GLU A 484 -8.54 20.43 1.38
CA GLU A 484 -9.76 19.66 1.55
C GLU A 484 -9.49 18.16 1.25
N ALA A 485 -10.20 17.31 1.99
CA ALA A 485 -10.21 15.88 1.69
C ALA A 485 -10.78 15.62 0.29
N ARG A 486 -10.20 14.64 -0.40
CA ARG A 486 -10.62 14.25 -1.76
C ARG A 486 -10.84 12.75 -1.86
N GLY A 487 -11.72 12.38 -2.79
CA GLY A 487 -11.99 10.98 -3.10
C GLY A 487 -13.03 10.33 -2.17
N PRO A 488 -13.24 9.02 -2.34
CA PRO A 488 -14.24 8.29 -1.56
C PRO A 488 -14.04 8.44 -0.06
N GLY A 489 -15.13 8.74 0.66
CA GLY A 489 -15.11 8.99 2.10
C GLY A 489 -15.03 10.47 2.49
N SER A 490 -14.72 11.41 1.57
CA SER A 490 -14.70 12.85 1.88
C SER A 490 -16.08 13.45 2.13
N HIS A 491 -17.14 12.79 1.65
CA HIS A 491 -18.53 13.19 1.81
C HIS A 491 -19.39 12.01 2.27
N PRO A 492 -19.14 11.46 3.48
CA PRO A 492 -19.75 10.20 3.89
C PRO A 492 -21.28 10.23 3.95
N SER A 493 -21.88 11.36 4.35
CA SER A 493 -23.33 11.53 4.42
C SER A 493 -24.03 11.36 3.07
N GLU A 494 -23.38 11.68 1.97
CA GLU A 494 -23.90 11.58 0.61
C GLU A 494 -23.99 10.12 0.11
N TYR A 495 -23.28 9.19 0.75
CA TYR A 495 -23.31 7.77 0.43
C TYR A 495 -24.54 7.02 0.96
N GLY A 496 -25.61 7.73 1.32
CA GLY A 496 -26.94 7.21 1.56
C GLY A 496 -27.02 5.95 2.43
N THR A 497 -27.22 4.79 1.82
CA THR A 497 -27.37 3.50 2.51
C THR A 497 -26.07 3.09 3.23
N ALA A 498 -24.90 3.32 2.64
CA ALA A 498 -23.62 2.97 3.27
C ALA A 498 -23.39 3.80 4.53
N PHE A 499 -23.64 5.10 4.48
CA PHE A 499 -23.53 5.99 5.63
C PHE A 499 -24.44 5.54 6.79
N LYS A 500 -25.70 5.20 6.50
CA LYS A 500 -26.64 4.69 7.52
C LYS A 500 -26.15 3.39 8.17
N GLN A 501 -25.62 2.46 7.37
CA GLN A 501 -25.09 1.20 7.90
C GLN A 501 -23.88 1.43 8.80
N LEU A 502 -22.95 2.31 8.39
CA LEU A 502 -21.76 2.63 9.17
C LEU A 502 -22.12 3.42 10.45
N THR A 503 -23.03 4.39 10.36
CA THR A 503 -23.50 5.13 11.53
C THR A 503 -24.09 4.19 12.56
N ALA A 504 -24.96 3.26 12.15
CA ALA A 504 -25.51 2.26 13.06
C ALA A 504 -24.41 1.40 13.69
N PHE A 505 -23.45 0.92 12.88
CA PHE A 505 -22.35 0.06 13.35
C PHE A 505 -21.44 0.75 14.38
N PHE A 506 -21.13 2.04 14.21
CA PHE A 506 -20.25 2.78 15.14
C PHE A 506 -21.01 3.39 16.33
N SER A 507 -22.36 3.34 16.34
CA SER A 507 -23.18 3.78 17.48
C SER A 507 -23.44 2.67 18.50
N ASP A 508 -23.30 1.40 18.10
CA ASP A 508 -23.38 0.20 18.95
C ASP A 508 -22.04 -0.08 19.66
#